data_72e50bde9e2b1a444a167164f069ae45
#
_entry.id   72e50bde9e2b1a444a167164f069ae45
#
_cell.length_a   1.000
_cell.length_b   1.000
_cell.length_c   1.000
_cell.angle_alpha   90.00
_cell.angle_beta   90.00
_cell.angle_gamma   90.00
#
_symmetry.space_group_name_H-M   'P 1'
#
loop_
_entity.id
_entity.type
_entity.pdbx_description
1 polymer ?
#
loop_
_entity_poly.entity_id
_entity_poly.type
_entity_poly.pdbx_seq_one_letter_code
_entity_poly.pdbx_strand_id
1 'polypeptide(L)'
;MELQTVQQGQVAVQPESNALLAVISRVATDPNCDLDKMERLLNMQERVIAKQAEQAFNAAMAAMQPEIPSIAERKEIKGRTKEGKEFSTGKYATLEDIVDVVRPIMHKYGFAVSFRVNQGQNGITVTGVLMHKEGHREETSMTLAADMSGSKNAVQAIGSSVSYGKRYVLCAM
;
A
#
# COMPACT_ATOMS: atom_id res chain seq x y z
N MET A 1 -11.11 -10.46 38.07
CA MET A 1 -11.21 -10.29 36.62
C MET A 1 -10.96 -8.81 36.35
N GLU A 2 -9.66 -8.44 36.25
CA GLU A 2 -9.22 -7.04 36.12
C GLU A 2 -9.20 -6.66 34.66
N LEU A 3 -9.94 -5.62 34.34
CA LEU A 3 -9.94 -4.98 33.02
C LEU A 3 -8.65 -4.17 32.86
N GLN A 4 -7.74 -4.64 32.01
CA GLN A 4 -6.57 -3.86 31.62
C GLN A 4 -7.01 -2.67 30.76
N THR A 5 -6.79 -1.48 31.28
CA THR A 5 -6.99 -0.21 30.59
C THR A 5 -5.96 -0.10 29.45
N VAL A 6 -6.43 -0.10 28.22
CA VAL A 6 -5.59 0.17 27.04
C VAL A 6 -5.18 1.64 27.11
N GLN A 7 -3.92 1.91 27.37
CA GLN A 7 -3.34 3.25 27.22
C GLN A 7 -3.37 3.66 25.76
N GLN A 8 -4.20 4.65 25.42
CA GLN A 8 -4.17 5.33 24.16
C GLN A 8 -2.79 6.01 24.00
N GLY A 9 -1.99 5.52 23.03
CA GLY A 9 -0.73 6.13 22.65
C GLY A 9 -0.98 7.58 22.22
N GLN A 10 -0.45 8.54 22.99
CA GLN A 10 -0.40 9.93 22.58
C GLN A 10 0.45 10.01 21.31
N VAL A 11 -0.18 10.41 20.21
CA VAL A 11 0.52 10.80 18.99
C VAL A 11 1.36 12.01 19.37
N ALA A 12 2.68 11.87 19.39
CA ALA A 12 3.60 12.98 19.61
C ALA A 12 3.44 13.97 18.46
N VAL A 13 2.72 15.06 18.71
CA VAL A 13 2.60 16.18 17.77
C VAL A 13 4.00 16.78 17.61
N GLN A 14 4.51 16.69 16.38
CA GLN A 14 5.87 17.16 16.05
C GLN A 14 6.00 18.66 16.42
N PRO A 15 7.10 19.09 17.06
CA PRO A 15 7.28 20.49 17.50
C PRO A 15 7.22 21.50 16.35
N GLU A 16 7.51 21.08 15.12
CA GLU A 16 7.44 21.90 13.91
C GLU A 16 6.00 22.31 13.52
N SER A 17 5.01 21.45 13.76
CA SER A 17 3.61 21.78 13.49
C SER A 17 3.08 22.87 14.41
N ASN A 18 3.55 22.92 15.66
CA ASN A 18 3.19 23.97 16.62
C ASN A 18 3.81 25.33 16.26
N ALA A 19 5.04 25.33 15.74
CA ALA A 19 5.70 26.55 15.27
C ALA A 19 4.96 27.15 14.06
N LEU A 20 4.50 26.32 13.13
CA LEU A 20 3.72 26.76 11.97
C LEU A 20 2.36 27.32 12.38
N LEU A 21 1.64 26.65 13.27
CA LEU A 21 0.36 27.13 13.79
C LEU A 21 0.51 28.47 14.52
N ALA A 22 1.60 28.68 15.26
CA ALA A 22 1.89 29.93 15.89
C ALA A 22 2.16 31.08 14.89
N VAL A 23 2.85 30.77 13.78
CA VAL A 23 3.06 31.74 12.68
C VAL A 23 1.73 32.06 12.00
N ILE A 24 0.92 31.08 11.67
CA ILE A 24 -0.41 31.26 11.06
C ILE A 24 -1.30 32.13 11.98
N SER A 25 -1.36 31.83 13.28
CA SER A 25 -2.15 32.58 14.23
C SER A 25 -1.70 34.04 14.34
N ARG A 26 -0.37 34.32 14.35
CA ARG A 26 0.18 35.66 14.36
C ARG A 26 -0.19 36.46 13.12
N VAL A 27 -0.11 35.81 11.97
CA VAL A 27 -0.41 36.41 10.67
C VAL A 27 -1.90 36.67 10.50
N ALA A 28 -2.77 35.76 10.94
CA ALA A 28 -4.22 35.94 10.89
C ALA A 28 -4.72 37.14 11.71
N THR A 29 -3.92 37.65 12.67
CA THR A 29 -4.24 38.84 13.51
C THR A 29 -3.55 40.11 13.01
N ASP A 30 -2.68 40.06 12.00
CA ASP A 30 -1.99 41.26 11.46
C ASP A 30 -2.78 41.83 10.27
N PRO A 31 -3.36 43.04 10.40
CA PRO A 31 -4.13 43.69 9.33
C PRO A 31 -3.28 44.08 8.12
N ASN A 32 -1.95 44.10 8.23
CA ASN A 32 -1.02 44.38 7.14
C ASN A 32 -0.40 43.13 6.52
N CYS A 33 -0.95 41.93 6.84
CA CYS A 33 -0.41 40.71 6.33
C CYS A 33 -0.65 40.58 4.82
N ASP A 34 0.41 40.31 4.08
CA ASP A 34 0.37 39.90 2.68
C ASP A 34 -0.01 38.44 2.57
N LEU A 35 -1.31 38.19 2.34
CA LEU A 35 -1.87 36.85 2.22
C LEU A 35 -1.21 36.04 1.09
N ASP A 36 -0.83 36.68 -0.02
CA ASP A 36 -0.17 36.02 -1.15
C ASP A 36 1.21 35.47 -0.76
N LYS A 37 1.95 36.26 0.03
CA LYS A 37 3.25 35.76 0.56
C LYS A 37 3.06 34.61 1.53
N MET A 38 2.02 34.67 2.36
CA MET A 38 1.72 33.58 3.30
C MET A 38 1.39 32.30 2.55
N GLU A 39 0.51 32.37 1.57
CA GLU A 39 0.14 31.20 0.74
C GLU A 39 1.36 30.60 0.05
N ARG A 40 2.24 31.44 -0.51
CA ARG A 40 3.49 30.95 -1.12
C ARG A 40 4.41 30.26 -0.13
N LEU A 41 4.52 30.76 1.10
CA LEU A 41 5.33 30.15 2.15
C LEU A 41 4.74 28.80 2.60
N LEU A 42 3.41 28.72 2.78
CA LEU A 42 2.72 27.45 3.10
C LEU A 42 2.91 26.41 1.99
N ASN A 43 2.71 26.80 0.75
CA ASN A 43 2.93 25.92 -0.41
C ASN A 43 4.39 25.45 -0.52
N MET A 44 5.35 26.32 -0.21
CA MET A 44 6.77 25.94 -0.18
C MET A 44 7.06 24.97 0.95
N GLN A 45 6.48 25.16 2.12
CA GLN A 45 6.64 24.26 3.25
C GLN A 45 6.04 22.88 2.97
N GLU A 46 4.83 22.82 2.39
CA GLU A 46 4.21 21.55 1.99
C GLU A 46 5.09 20.77 1.03
N ARG A 47 5.71 21.46 0.05
CA ARG A 47 6.67 20.84 -0.89
C ARG A 47 7.91 20.30 -0.18
N VAL A 48 8.44 21.01 0.80
CA VAL A 48 9.59 20.55 1.59
C VAL A 48 9.23 19.30 2.38
N ILE A 49 8.08 19.30 3.06
CA ILE A 49 7.58 18.15 3.83
C ILE A 49 7.34 16.95 2.91
N ALA A 50 6.69 17.15 1.76
CA ALA A 50 6.45 16.09 0.78
C ALA A 50 7.77 15.50 0.26
N LYS A 51 8.78 16.35 0.00
CA LYS A 51 10.10 15.89 -0.45
C LYS A 51 10.86 15.11 0.62
N GLN A 52 10.76 15.52 1.88
CA GLN A 52 11.34 14.78 3.01
C GLN A 52 10.66 13.41 3.17
N ALA A 53 9.33 13.35 3.07
CA ALA A 53 8.58 12.10 3.13
C ALA A 53 8.96 11.14 2.00
N GLU A 54 9.14 11.63 0.76
CA GLU A 54 9.62 10.86 -0.38
C GLU A 54 11.04 10.33 -0.16
N GLN A 55 11.95 11.16 0.36
CA GLN A 55 13.32 10.73 0.68
C GLN A 55 13.35 9.64 1.77
N ALA A 56 12.53 9.79 2.81
CA ALA A 56 12.40 8.80 3.87
C ALA A 56 11.83 7.46 3.33
N PHE A 57 10.82 7.52 2.45
CA PHE A 57 10.27 6.36 1.75
C PHE A 57 11.35 5.64 0.94
N ASN A 58 12.09 6.36 0.09
CA ASN A 58 13.13 5.79 -0.75
C ASN A 58 14.26 5.16 0.07
N ALA A 59 14.68 5.82 1.16
CA ALA A 59 15.70 5.29 2.06
C ALA A 59 15.24 4.01 2.76
N ALA A 60 14.00 4.00 3.27
CA ALA A 60 13.41 2.83 3.91
C ALA A 60 13.22 1.67 2.93
N MET A 61 12.80 1.95 1.67
CA MET A 61 12.66 0.94 0.62
C MET A 61 14.01 0.31 0.28
N ALA A 62 15.04 1.11 0.07
CA ALA A 62 16.39 0.62 -0.22
C ALA A 62 16.96 -0.24 0.94
N ALA A 63 16.63 0.08 2.18
CA ALA A 63 17.05 -0.69 3.34
C ALA A 63 16.24 -1.98 3.54
N MET A 64 14.97 -1.98 3.14
CA MET A 64 14.05 -3.11 3.26
C MET A 64 14.31 -4.21 2.22
N GLN A 65 14.56 -3.84 0.99
CA GLN A 65 14.66 -4.78 -0.14
C GLN A 65 15.63 -5.95 0.09
N PRO A 66 16.85 -5.76 0.63
CA PRO A 66 17.79 -6.86 0.88
C PRO A 66 17.30 -7.87 1.92
N GLU A 67 16.34 -7.50 2.78
CA GLU A 67 15.79 -8.40 3.81
C GLU A 67 14.64 -9.26 3.30
N ILE A 68 14.07 -8.96 2.12
CA ILE A 68 13.00 -9.76 1.53
C ILE A 68 13.59 -11.06 0.98
N PRO A 69 13.28 -12.23 1.57
CA PRO A 69 13.83 -13.49 1.11
C PRO A 69 13.08 -13.99 -0.13
N SER A 70 13.66 -14.98 -0.81
CA SER A 70 12.93 -15.73 -1.82
C SER A 70 11.75 -16.45 -1.20
N ILE A 71 10.56 -16.27 -1.78
CA ILE A 71 9.31 -16.85 -1.27
C ILE A 71 9.07 -18.19 -1.96
N ALA A 72 8.87 -19.25 -1.16
CA ALA A 72 8.69 -20.60 -1.66
C ALA A 72 7.35 -20.75 -2.40
N GLU A 73 7.41 -21.30 -3.60
CA GLU A 73 6.24 -21.65 -4.42
C GLU A 73 5.66 -22.99 -3.93
N ARG A 74 4.61 -22.95 -3.10
CA ARG A 74 4.03 -24.12 -2.44
C ARG A 74 2.82 -24.71 -3.16
N LYS A 75 2.08 -23.90 -3.93
CA LYS A 75 0.87 -24.33 -4.66
C LYS A 75 1.19 -24.76 -6.07
N GLU A 76 0.64 -25.90 -6.47
CA GLU A 76 0.76 -26.41 -7.84
C GLU A 76 -0.37 -25.89 -8.73
N ILE A 77 -0.01 -25.54 -9.96
CA ILE A 77 -0.97 -25.24 -11.02
C ILE A 77 -1.30 -26.57 -11.69
N LYS A 78 -2.51 -27.09 -11.44
CA LYS A 78 -2.99 -28.35 -12.04
C LYS A 78 -3.78 -28.04 -13.31
N GLY A 79 -3.35 -28.65 -14.40
CA GLY A 79 -4.10 -28.72 -15.65
C GLY A 79 -4.73 -30.10 -15.82
N ARG A 80 -5.79 -30.22 -16.64
CA ARG A 80 -6.37 -31.50 -17.06
C ARG A 80 -6.28 -31.62 -18.57
N THR A 81 -5.81 -32.78 -19.05
CA THR A 81 -5.88 -33.13 -20.48
C THR A 81 -7.34 -33.41 -20.90
N LYS A 82 -7.61 -33.42 -22.22
CA LYS A 82 -8.93 -33.79 -22.76
C LYS A 82 -9.37 -35.20 -22.32
N GLU A 83 -8.42 -36.06 -21.96
CA GLU A 83 -8.61 -37.44 -21.49
C GLU A 83 -8.78 -37.51 -19.95
N GLY A 84 -8.85 -36.39 -19.26
CA GLY A 84 -9.08 -36.31 -17.80
C GLY A 84 -7.84 -36.50 -16.93
N LYS A 85 -6.64 -36.67 -17.52
CA LYS A 85 -5.38 -36.82 -16.76
C LYS A 85 -4.92 -35.50 -16.19
N GLU A 86 -4.66 -35.46 -14.90
CA GLU A 86 -4.09 -34.27 -14.23
C GLU A 86 -2.59 -34.17 -14.52
N PHE A 87 -2.10 -32.97 -14.79
CA PHE A 87 -0.69 -32.66 -14.90
C PHE A 87 -0.37 -31.33 -14.18
N SER A 88 0.83 -31.21 -13.63
CA SER A 88 1.32 -29.95 -13.03
C SER A 88 2.03 -29.13 -14.10
N THR A 89 1.63 -27.87 -14.26
CA THR A 89 2.25 -26.91 -15.19
C THR A 89 3.23 -25.96 -14.53
N GLY A 90 3.33 -25.99 -13.20
CA GLY A 90 4.21 -25.14 -12.42
C GLY A 90 3.74 -24.98 -10.99
N LYS A 91 4.53 -24.26 -10.23
CA LYS A 91 4.20 -23.89 -8.85
C LYS A 91 4.10 -22.37 -8.74
N TYR A 92 3.45 -21.90 -7.68
CA TYR A 92 3.37 -20.47 -7.36
C TYR A 92 3.23 -20.26 -5.85
N ALA A 93 3.67 -19.08 -5.37
CA ALA A 93 3.37 -18.62 -4.04
C ALA A 93 1.97 -18.01 -3.99
N THR A 94 1.18 -18.33 -2.98
CA THR A 94 -0.13 -17.69 -2.78
C THR A 94 0.04 -16.26 -2.26
N LEU A 95 -1.02 -15.46 -2.30
CA LEU A 95 -1.01 -14.13 -1.70
C LEU A 95 -0.69 -14.21 -0.20
N GLU A 96 -1.26 -15.20 0.48
CA GLU A 96 -1.05 -15.47 1.90
C GLU A 96 0.42 -15.79 2.19
N ASP A 97 1.04 -16.70 1.41
CA ASP A 97 2.47 -17.04 1.56
C ASP A 97 3.36 -15.80 1.42
N ILE A 98 3.05 -14.91 0.48
CA ILE A 98 3.80 -13.66 0.26
C ILE A 98 3.59 -12.71 1.43
N VAL A 99 2.34 -12.47 1.81
CA VAL A 99 1.97 -11.52 2.86
C VAL A 99 2.56 -11.93 4.21
N ASP A 100 2.54 -13.22 4.56
CA ASP A 100 3.07 -13.72 5.83
C ASP A 100 4.58 -13.48 5.96
N VAL A 101 5.31 -13.56 4.85
CA VAL A 101 6.75 -13.30 4.81
C VAL A 101 7.05 -11.80 4.78
N VAL A 102 6.36 -11.03 3.94
CA VAL A 102 6.71 -9.64 3.65
C VAL A 102 6.17 -8.67 4.71
N ARG A 103 4.98 -8.93 5.28
CA ARG A 103 4.34 -8.03 6.24
C ARG A 103 5.20 -7.67 7.47
N PRO A 104 5.84 -8.62 8.18
CA PRO A 104 6.70 -8.28 9.33
C PRO A 104 7.91 -7.43 8.91
N ILE A 105 8.47 -7.68 7.73
CA ILE A 105 9.59 -6.92 7.20
C ILE A 105 9.13 -5.50 6.86
N MET A 106 8.03 -5.35 6.11
CA MET A 106 7.43 -4.06 5.79
C MET A 106 7.16 -3.24 7.06
N HIS A 107 6.53 -3.86 8.07
CA HIS A 107 6.23 -3.19 9.33
C HIS A 107 7.50 -2.68 10.04
N LYS A 108 8.59 -3.46 10.03
CA LYS A 108 9.89 -3.08 10.60
C LYS A 108 10.43 -1.78 9.98
N TYR A 109 10.22 -1.59 8.69
CA TYR A 109 10.66 -0.40 7.93
C TYR A 109 9.61 0.70 7.83
N GLY A 110 8.47 0.57 8.52
CA GLY A 110 7.42 1.57 8.55
C GLY A 110 6.51 1.60 7.33
N PHE A 111 6.46 0.49 6.57
CA PHE A 111 5.55 0.34 5.43
C PHE A 111 4.26 -0.37 5.81
N ALA A 112 3.18 0.03 5.13
CA ALA A 112 1.91 -0.66 5.11
C ALA A 112 1.38 -0.73 3.69
N VAL A 113 0.65 -1.81 3.35
CA VAL A 113 0.00 -1.99 2.05
C VAL A 113 -1.50 -2.15 2.22
N SER A 114 -2.26 -1.50 1.36
CA SER A 114 -3.71 -1.68 1.22
C SER A 114 -4.08 -1.92 -0.24
N PHE A 115 -5.28 -2.48 -0.48
CA PHE A 115 -5.76 -2.74 -1.83
C PHE A 115 -7.13 -2.12 -2.01
N ARG A 116 -7.32 -1.45 -3.15
CA ARG A 116 -8.62 -1.00 -3.66
C ARG A 116 -8.99 -1.87 -4.85
N VAL A 117 -10.27 -2.22 -4.95
CA VAL A 117 -10.79 -3.01 -6.09
C VAL A 117 -11.93 -2.21 -6.70
N ASN A 118 -11.84 -2.01 -8.01
CA ASN A 118 -12.86 -1.33 -8.79
C ASN A 118 -13.27 -2.22 -9.97
N GLN A 119 -14.57 -2.34 -10.21
CA GLN A 119 -15.11 -3.07 -11.35
C GLN A 119 -15.64 -2.06 -12.36
N GLY A 120 -15.03 -2.03 -13.53
CA GLY A 120 -15.40 -1.17 -14.66
C GLY A 120 -15.82 -1.98 -15.89
N GLN A 121 -16.11 -1.27 -16.98
CA GLN A 121 -16.47 -1.88 -18.27
C GLN A 121 -15.35 -2.76 -18.85
N ASN A 122 -14.09 -2.43 -18.57
CA ASN A 122 -12.91 -3.12 -19.10
C ASN A 122 -12.41 -4.26 -18.19
N GLY A 123 -13.11 -4.58 -17.11
CA GLY A 123 -12.73 -5.62 -16.16
C GLY A 123 -12.57 -5.15 -14.73
N ILE A 124 -11.77 -5.86 -13.96
CA ILE A 124 -11.52 -5.65 -12.56
C ILE A 124 -10.16 -5.00 -12.38
N THR A 125 -10.14 -3.79 -11.87
CA THR A 125 -8.91 -3.06 -11.55
C THR A 125 -8.58 -3.25 -10.07
N VAL A 126 -7.40 -3.77 -9.79
CA VAL A 126 -6.83 -3.87 -8.46
C VAL A 126 -5.71 -2.84 -8.35
N THR A 127 -5.84 -1.94 -7.38
CA THR A 127 -4.82 -0.93 -7.05
C THR A 127 -4.24 -1.26 -5.69
N GLY A 128 -2.94 -1.47 -5.62
CA GLY A 128 -2.19 -1.53 -4.39
C GLY A 128 -1.70 -0.13 -4.02
N VAL A 129 -1.78 0.19 -2.76
CA VAL A 129 -1.27 1.45 -2.19
C VAL A 129 -0.23 1.09 -1.15
N LEU A 130 1.02 1.37 -1.45
CA LEU A 130 2.15 1.23 -0.53
C LEU A 130 2.33 2.55 0.21
N MET A 131 2.20 2.53 1.53
CA MET A 131 2.25 3.70 2.39
C MET A 131 3.44 3.61 3.33
N HIS A 132 4.13 4.73 3.53
CA HIS A 132 5.18 4.84 4.54
C HIS A 132 4.74 5.74 5.70
N LYS A 133 5.22 5.46 6.91
CA LYS A 133 4.87 6.16 8.15
C LYS A 133 5.14 7.68 8.10
N GLU A 134 6.09 8.13 7.27
CA GLU A 134 6.41 9.54 7.08
C GLU A 134 5.50 10.26 6.06
N GLY A 135 4.44 9.58 5.57
CA GLY A 135 3.36 10.19 4.80
C GLY A 135 3.46 10.05 3.28
N HIS A 136 4.58 9.59 2.73
CA HIS A 136 4.67 9.29 1.29
C HIS A 136 3.97 7.97 0.96
N ARG A 137 3.38 7.89 -0.24
CA ARG A 137 2.74 6.68 -0.76
C ARG A 137 2.92 6.56 -2.26
N GLU A 138 2.95 5.32 -2.72
CA GLU A 138 2.95 4.98 -4.14
C GLU A 138 1.80 4.03 -4.47
N GLU A 139 1.29 4.10 -5.70
CA GLU A 139 0.18 3.29 -6.16
C GLU A 139 0.58 2.52 -7.42
N THR A 140 0.28 1.22 -7.42
CA THR A 140 0.44 0.35 -8.58
C THR A 140 -0.90 -0.28 -8.91
N SER A 141 -1.31 -0.27 -10.17
CA SER A 141 -2.61 -0.77 -10.61
C SER A 141 -2.47 -1.81 -11.70
N MET A 142 -3.36 -2.81 -11.68
CA MET A 142 -3.52 -3.81 -12.73
C MET A 142 -4.99 -4.03 -13.04
N THR A 143 -5.35 -4.06 -14.31
CA THR A 143 -6.70 -4.39 -14.77
C THR A 143 -6.70 -5.80 -15.37
N LEU A 144 -7.62 -6.63 -14.91
CA LEU A 144 -7.78 -8.04 -15.30
C LEU A 144 -9.20 -8.27 -15.77
N ALA A 145 -9.34 -9.14 -16.80
CA ALA A 145 -10.65 -9.70 -17.14
C ALA A 145 -11.15 -10.60 -16.01
N ALA A 146 -12.46 -10.88 -15.96
CA ALA A 146 -13.00 -11.89 -15.06
C ALA A 146 -12.46 -13.27 -15.48
N ASP A 147 -11.92 -14.03 -14.51
CA ASP A 147 -11.36 -15.37 -14.75
C ASP A 147 -12.49 -16.42 -14.95
N MET A 148 -12.94 -16.56 -16.18
CA MET A 148 -13.98 -17.51 -16.57
C MET A 148 -13.45 -18.93 -16.78
N SER A 149 -12.23 -19.25 -16.37
CA SER A 149 -11.65 -20.59 -16.54
C SER A 149 -12.31 -21.63 -15.65
N GLY A 150 -12.48 -22.84 -16.18
CA GLY A 150 -13.10 -23.96 -15.48
C GLY A 150 -14.61 -23.80 -15.28
N SER A 151 -15.15 -24.34 -14.19
CA SER A 151 -16.59 -24.35 -13.85
C SER A 151 -16.96 -23.24 -12.85
N LYS A 152 -16.25 -22.12 -12.85
CA LYS A 152 -16.49 -21.00 -11.93
C LYS A 152 -17.78 -20.27 -12.27
N ASN A 153 -18.57 -19.95 -11.24
CA ASN A 153 -19.65 -19.00 -11.40
C ASN A 153 -19.10 -17.55 -11.43
N ALA A 154 -19.94 -16.58 -11.79
CA ALA A 154 -19.53 -15.19 -11.95
C ALA A 154 -18.84 -14.59 -10.68
N VAL A 155 -19.33 -14.93 -9.49
CA VAL A 155 -18.76 -14.46 -8.22
C VAL A 155 -17.37 -15.06 -7.97
N GLN A 156 -17.22 -16.37 -8.26
CA GLN A 156 -15.94 -17.06 -8.14
C GLN A 156 -14.91 -16.53 -9.17
N ALA A 157 -15.37 -16.20 -10.38
CA ALA A 157 -14.54 -15.61 -11.43
C ALA A 157 -13.96 -14.25 -10.98
N ILE A 158 -14.80 -13.38 -10.40
CA ILE A 158 -14.38 -12.09 -9.86
C ILE A 158 -13.41 -12.30 -8.69
N GLY A 159 -13.74 -13.15 -7.72
CA GLY A 159 -12.88 -13.46 -6.57
C GLY A 159 -11.50 -13.99 -6.98
N SER A 160 -11.45 -14.85 -8.00
CA SER A 160 -10.22 -15.36 -8.59
C SER A 160 -9.37 -14.21 -9.16
N SER A 161 -9.95 -13.36 -10.01
CA SER A 161 -9.24 -12.21 -10.61
C SER A 161 -8.74 -11.23 -9.56
N VAL A 162 -9.53 -10.95 -8.52
CA VAL A 162 -9.12 -10.08 -7.41
C VAL A 162 -7.90 -10.66 -6.67
N SER A 163 -7.90 -11.96 -6.36
CA SER A 163 -6.77 -12.63 -5.70
C SER A 163 -5.51 -12.60 -6.56
N TYR A 164 -5.65 -12.87 -7.86
CA TYR A 164 -4.56 -12.72 -8.83
C TYR A 164 -4.03 -11.29 -8.87
N GLY A 165 -4.93 -10.31 -9.02
CA GLY A 165 -4.58 -8.91 -9.09
C GLY A 165 -3.81 -8.43 -7.86
N LYS A 166 -4.28 -8.76 -6.66
CA LYS A 166 -3.59 -8.42 -5.40
C LYS A 166 -2.19 -9.00 -5.35
N ARG A 167 -2.01 -10.27 -5.75
CA ARG A 167 -0.71 -10.93 -5.76
C ARG A 167 0.26 -10.25 -6.73
N TYR A 168 -0.15 -10.02 -7.97
CA TYR A 168 0.70 -9.40 -8.99
C TYR A 168 1.04 -7.96 -8.64
N VAL A 169 0.07 -7.19 -8.15
CA VAL A 169 0.29 -5.81 -7.71
C VAL A 169 1.28 -5.76 -6.54
N LEU A 170 1.14 -6.68 -5.56
CA LEU A 170 2.07 -6.75 -4.43
C LEU A 170 3.50 -7.11 -4.87
N CYS A 171 3.65 -7.99 -5.87
CA CYS A 171 4.96 -8.35 -6.41
C CYS A 171 5.57 -7.27 -7.31
N ALA A 172 4.80 -6.29 -7.77
CA ALA A 172 5.23 -5.21 -8.64
C ALA A 172 5.60 -3.92 -7.90
N MET A 173 5.38 -3.88 -6.59
CA MET A 173 5.76 -2.80 -5.69
C MET A 173 7.18 -2.97 -5.17
#